data_6ef057f12f4bf3fe2c263815566f4f6b
#
_entry.id   6ef057f12f4bf3fe2c263815566f4f6b
#
_cell.length_a   1.000
_cell.length_b   1.000
_cell.length_c   1.000
_cell.angle_alpha   90.00
_cell.angle_beta   90.00
_cell.angle_gamma   90.00
#
_symmetry.space_group_name_H-M   'P 1'
#
loop_
_entity.id
_entity.type
_entity.pdbx_description
1 polymer ?
#
loop_
_entity_poly.entity_id
_entity_poly.type
_entity_poly.pdbx_seq_one_letter_code
_entity_poly.pdbx_strand_id
1 'polypeptide(L)'
;MKKRGVALLMAAVFAVANLSGCGRNAGGDGTLGEKEKVRLMVWSPSEDQSKESGEWLQSTCEKFAEEHPEWDITFVYGVADEATAASQVAQDPEESADVFMYANDTLTTMTDAKALAKFGGKYREEIENTNSEEVLSSLIKDGDLYGVPFTTNTWFMYY
;
A
#
# COMPACT_ATOMS: atom_id res chain seq x y z
N MET A 1 4.97 56.14 -22.38
CA MET A 1 4.34 56.15 -21.06
C MET A 1 3.01 55.40 -21.14
N LYS A 2 2.94 54.11 -20.77
CA LYS A 2 1.71 53.32 -20.56
C LYS A 2 2.05 51.83 -20.48
N LYS A 3 2.84 51.37 -19.46
CA LYS A 3 3.07 49.94 -19.16
C LYS A 3 3.24 49.69 -17.66
N ARG A 4 2.75 50.56 -16.78
CA ARG A 4 2.88 50.39 -15.31
C ARG A 4 1.56 50.12 -14.57
N GLY A 5 0.43 50.05 -15.28
CA GLY A 5 -0.89 49.89 -14.66
C GLY A 5 -1.46 48.46 -14.63
N VAL A 6 -0.87 47.50 -15.35
CA VAL A 6 -1.43 46.14 -15.46
C VAL A 6 -0.81 45.16 -14.45
N ALA A 7 0.35 45.46 -13.91
CA ALA A 7 1.04 44.57 -12.94
C ALA A 7 0.49 44.67 -11.51
N LEU A 8 -0.28 45.72 -11.19
CA LEU A 8 -0.82 45.88 -9.82
C LEU A 8 -2.20 45.25 -9.62
N LEU A 9 -2.89 44.89 -10.67
CA LEU A 9 -4.24 44.25 -10.58
C LEU A 9 -4.18 42.71 -10.46
N MET A 10 -3.07 42.09 -10.77
CA MET A 10 -2.90 40.63 -10.61
C MET A 10 -2.41 40.22 -9.23
N ALA A 11 -1.89 41.14 -8.43
CA ALA A 11 -1.43 40.84 -7.06
C ALA A 11 -2.56 40.81 -6.02
N ALA A 12 -3.74 41.37 -6.34
CA ALA A 12 -4.87 41.46 -5.40
C ALA A 12 -5.80 40.25 -5.41
N VAL A 13 -5.70 39.35 -6.39
CA VAL A 13 -6.58 38.17 -6.51
C VAL A 13 -6.03 36.96 -5.78
N PHE A 14 -4.73 36.92 -5.48
CA PHE A 14 -4.10 35.80 -4.75
C PHE A 14 -4.16 35.90 -3.22
N ALA A 15 -4.64 36.98 -2.65
CA ALA A 15 -4.63 37.22 -1.20
C ALA A 15 -5.93 36.80 -0.48
N VAL A 16 -6.96 36.29 -1.17
CA VAL A 16 -8.27 35.97 -0.57
C VAL A 16 -8.51 34.45 -0.41
N ALA A 17 -7.60 33.59 -0.91
CA ALA A 17 -7.81 32.13 -0.90
C ALA A 17 -7.23 31.40 0.33
N ASN A 18 -6.64 32.09 1.32
CA ASN A 18 -5.99 31.44 2.47
C ASN A 18 -6.62 31.75 3.85
N LEU A 19 -7.90 32.10 3.90
CA LEU A 19 -8.61 32.35 5.15
C LEU A 19 -9.92 31.53 5.27
N SER A 20 -9.80 30.21 5.10
CA SER A 20 -10.85 29.27 5.51
C SER A 20 -10.12 28.16 6.25
N GLY A 21 -9.90 28.26 7.48
CA GLY A 21 -10.77 28.43 8.58
C GLY A 21 -10.54 27.26 9.47
N CYS A 22 -9.81 27.35 10.56
CA CYS A 22 -9.98 26.48 11.71
C CYS A 22 -11.21 27.00 12.46
N GLY A 23 -12.36 26.40 12.23
CA GLY A 23 -13.56 26.56 13.03
C GLY A 23 -13.85 25.26 13.77
N ARG A 24 -13.41 25.16 15.02
CA ARG A 24 -13.99 24.20 15.97
C ARG A 24 -15.44 24.57 16.16
N ASN A 25 -16.37 23.75 15.68
CA ASN A 25 -17.72 23.70 16.18
C ASN A 25 -18.01 22.29 16.67
N ALA A 26 -18.10 22.17 17.99
CA ALA A 26 -18.79 21.09 18.65
C ALA A 26 -20.30 21.28 18.43
N GLY A 27 -20.93 20.36 17.72
CA GLY A 27 -22.37 20.33 17.51
C GLY A 27 -22.69 19.17 16.59
N GLY A 28 -23.19 18.06 17.14
CA GLY A 28 -23.52 16.88 16.37
C GLY A 28 -24.66 17.17 15.39
N ASP A 29 -24.38 16.86 14.15
CA ASP A 29 -25.36 16.47 13.16
C ASP A 29 -24.74 15.34 12.34
N GLY A 30 -25.43 14.19 12.33
CA GLY A 30 -24.96 12.96 11.71
C GLY A 30 -25.00 13.01 10.19
N THR A 31 -24.15 13.83 9.59
CA THR A 31 -23.74 13.64 8.21
C THR A 31 -22.74 12.49 8.22
N LEU A 32 -23.14 11.35 7.67
CA LEU A 32 -22.22 10.28 7.28
C LEU A 32 -21.14 10.94 6.42
N GLY A 33 -19.96 11.15 7.00
CA GLY A 33 -18.83 11.75 6.30
C GLY A 33 -18.60 10.97 5.00
N GLU A 34 -18.32 11.67 3.91
CA GLU A 34 -17.97 11.05 2.64
C GLU A 34 -16.78 10.13 2.91
N LYS A 35 -16.92 8.83 2.56
CA LYS A 35 -15.84 7.85 2.74
C LYS A 35 -14.64 8.26 1.91
N GLU A 36 -13.46 8.06 2.45
CA GLU A 36 -12.23 8.25 1.70
C GLU A 36 -12.14 7.21 0.59
N LYS A 37 -11.95 7.66 -0.65
CA LYS A 37 -11.81 6.77 -1.81
C LYS A 37 -10.39 6.27 -1.90
N VAL A 38 -10.23 4.96 -1.82
CA VAL A 38 -8.94 4.27 -1.88
C VAL A 38 -8.93 3.32 -3.06
N ARG A 39 -7.89 3.38 -3.89
CA ARG A 39 -7.65 2.39 -4.95
C ARG A 39 -6.42 1.58 -4.56
N LEU A 40 -6.57 0.26 -4.53
CA LEU A 40 -5.48 -0.67 -4.25
C LEU A 40 -5.29 -1.64 -5.41
N MET A 41 -4.10 -1.68 -5.97
CA MET A 41 -3.69 -2.70 -6.92
C MET A 41 -3.03 -3.86 -6.18
N VAL A 42 -3.59 -5.05 -6.34
CA VAL A 42 -3.15 -6.26 -5.62
C VAL A 42 -2.78 -7.35 -6.62
N TRP A 43 -1.55 -7.85 -6.55
CA TRP A 43 -1.07 -8.93 -7.40
C TRP A 43 -0.84 -10.20 -6.60
N SER A 44 -1.28 -11.32 -7.16
CA SER A 44 -0.98 -12.66 -6.67
C SER A 44 -0.86 -13.65 -7.84
N PRO A 45 -0.37 -14.87 -7.61
CA PRO A 45 -0.46 -15.96 -8.57
C PRO A 45 -1.89 -16.22 -9.06
N SER A 46 -2.02 -16.77 -10.26
CA SER A 46 -3.35 -17.03 -10.86
C SER A 46 -4.19 -18.02 -10.03
N GLU A 47 -3.53 -18.92 -9.33
CA GLU A 47 -4.15 -19.93 -8.48
C GLU A 47 -4.99 -19.30 -7.36
N ASP A 48 -4.49 -18.24 -6.75
CA ASP A 48 -5.18 -17.54 -5.63
C ASP A 48 -6.45 -16.82 -6.07
N GLN A 49 -6.56 -16.54 -7.36
CA GLN A 49 -7.67 -15.82 -7.98
C GLN A 49 -8.63 -16.75 -8.71
N SER A 50 -8.32 -18.06 -8.78
CA SER A 50 -9.11 -19.01 -9.52
C SER A 50 -10.34 -19.47 -8.74
N LYS A 51 -11.39 -19.87 -9.46
CA LYS A 51 -12.61 -20.46 -8.85
C LYS A 51 -12.31 -21.78 -8.17
N GLU A 52 -11.35 -22.53 -8.68
CA GLU A 52 -10.95 -23.82 -8.13
C GLU A 52 -10.37 -23.67 -6.72
N SER A 53 -9.67 -22.57 -6.44
CA SER A 53 -9.15 -22.22 -5.11
C SER A 53 -10.09 -21.31 -4.30
N GLY A 54 -11.34 -21.14 -4.76
CA GLY A 54 -12.38 -20.40 -4.05
C GLY A 54 -12.20 -18.89 -4.10
N GLU A 55 -11.50 -18.37 -5.13
CA GLU A 55 -11.27 -16.93 -5.30
C GLU A 55 -10.69 -16.29 -4.01
N TRP A 56 -9.68 -16.95 -3.44
CA TRP A 56 -9.13 -16.61 -2.12
C TRP A 56 -8.73 -15.12 -2.02
N LEU A 57 -8.05 -14.58 -3.03
CA LEU A 57 -7.61 -13.20 -3.01
C LEU A 57 -8.79 -12.24 -2.92
N GLN A 58 -9.80 -12.43 -3.79
CA GLN A 58 -10.97 -11.55 -3.85
C GLN A 58 -11.74 -11.59 -2.52
N SER A 59 -11.96 -12.81 -1.99
CA SER A 59 -12.67 -12.97 -0.71
C SER A 59 -11.92 -12.35 0.47
N THR A 60 -10.59 -12.36 0.45
CA THR A 60 -9.77 -11.71 1.47
C THR A 60 -9.83 -10.20 1.35
N CYS A 61 -9.76 -9.65 0.14
CA CYS A 61 -9.92 -8.22 -0.12
C CYS A 61 -11.31 -7.71 0.28
N GLU A 62 -12.36 -8.48 0.01
CA GLU A 62 -13.73 -8.14 0.44
C GLU A 62 -13.85 -8.05 1.96
N LYS A 63 -13.29 -9.03 2.69
CA LYS A 63 -13.25 -8.99 4.16
C LYS A 63 -12.48 -7.78 4.69
N PHE A 64 -11.35 -7.45 4.07
CA PHE A 64 -10.59 -6.27 4.44
C PHE A 64 -11.44 -4.99 4.27
N ALA A 65 -12.18 -4.87 3.17
CA ALA A 65 -13.06 -3.72 2.97
C ALA A 65 -14.22 -3.67 3.97
N GLU A 66 -14.75 -4.83 4.39
CA GLU A 66 -15.79 -4.91 5.42
C GLU A 66 -15.26 -4.47 6.80
N GLU A 67 -14.00 -4.77 7.11
CA GLU A 67 -13.32 -4.40 8.36
C GLU A 67 -12.91 -2.92 8.39
N HIS A 68 -12.88 -2.25 7.21
CA HIS A 68 -12.51 -0.84 7.03
C HIS A 68 -13.64 -0.02 6.40
N PRO A 69 -14.80 0.10 7.08
CA PRO A 69 -15.97 0.78 6.53
C PRO A 69 -15.79 2.29 6.35
N GLU A 70 -14.73 2.87 6.91
CA GLU A 70 -14.33 4.27 6.75
C GLU A 70 -13.82 4.59 5.35
N TRP A 71 -13.39 3.55 4.60
CA TRP A 71 -12.89 3.67 3.25
C TRP A 71 -13.88 3.16 2.20
N ASP A 72 -13.87 3.78 1.02
CA ASP A 72 -14.52 3.30 -0.20
C ASP A 72 -13.43 2.69 -1.09
N ILE A 73 -13.16 1.38 -0.89
CA ILE A 73 -12.01 0.71 -1.49
C ILE A 73 -12.38 0.12 -2.85
N THR A 74 -11.59 0.45 -3.86
CA THR A 74 -11.64 -0.20 -5.18
C THR A 74 -10.38 -1.06 -5.34
N PHE A 75 -10.54 -2.37 -5.44
CA PHE A 75 -9.44 -3.28 -5.74
C PHE A 75 -9.25 -3.46 -7.25
N VAL A 76 -7.98 -3.47 -7.66
CA VAL A 76 -7.57 -3.79 -9.03
C VAL A 76 -6.64 -5.01 -8.96
N TYR A 77 -7.09 -6.12 -9.50
CA TYR A 77 -6.35 -7.37 -9.42
C TYR A 77 -5.43 -7.55 -10.63
N GLY A 78 -4.21 -8.00 -10.37
CA GLY A 78 -3.26 -8.40 -11.38
C GLY A 78 -2.71 -9.80 -11.09
N VAL A 79 -2.19 -10.46 -12.12
CA VAL A 79 -1.59 -11.79 -11.99
C VAL A 79 -0.08 -11.68 -12.12
N ALA A 80 0.63 -12.07 -11.07
CA ALA A 80 2.08 -12.20 -11.07
C ALA A 80 2.48 -13.24 -10.01
N ASP A 81 3.41 -14.13 -10.37
CA ASP A 81 4.08 -14.96 -9.37
C ASP A 81 5.13 -14.15 -8.60
N GLU A 82 5.67 -14.71 -7.50
CA GLU A 82 6.54 -14.01 -6.56
C GLU A 82 7.82 -13.49 -7.21
N ALA A 83 8.39 -14.24 -8.17
CA ALA A 83 9.62 -13.85 -8.86
C ALA A 83 9.35 -12.78 -9.91
N THR A 84 8.26 -12.91 -10.64
CA THR A 84 7.83 -11.95 -11.67
C THR A 84 7.42 -10.63 -11.02
N ALA A 85 6.64 -10.67 -9.95
CA ALA A 85 6.23 -9.48 -9.19
C ALA A 85 7.44 -8.69 -8.69
N ALA A 86 8.40 -9.34 -8.02
CA ALA A 86 9.61 -8.70 -7.52
C ALA A 86 10.40 -7.98 -8.62
N SER A 87 10.52 -8.62 -9.80
CA SER A 87 11.24 -8.05 -10.95
C SER A 87 10.52 -6.81 -11.52
N GLN A 88 9.21 -6.88 -11.68
CA GLN A 88 8.41 -5.78 -12.23
C GLN A 88 8.38 -4.59 -11.28
N VAL A 89 8.12 -4.83 -9.99
CA VAL A 89 8.06 -3.78 -8.97
C VAL A 89 9.41 -3.10 -8.78
N ALA A 90 10.53 -3.84 -8.85
CA ALA A 90 11.87 -3.26 -8.78
C ALA A 90 12.20 -2.36 -9.99
N GLN A 91 11.61 -2.62 -11.16
CA GLN A 91 11.82 -1.81 -12.37
C GLN A 91 10.99 -0.53 -12.38
N ASP A 92 9.75 -0.59 -11.91
CA ASP A 92 8.82 0.55 -11.89
C ASP A 92 7.92 0.50 -10.65
N PRO A 93 8.43 0.94 -9.48
CA PRO A 93 7.66 0.89 -8.23
C PRO A 93 6.40 1.76 -8.24
N GLU A 94 6.39 2.84 -9.03
CA GLU A 94 5.27 3.81 -9.02
C GLU A 94 4.06 3.31 -9.82
N GLU A 95 4.27 2.50 -10.86
CA GLU A 95 3.21 1.96 -11.72
C GLU A 95 2.85 0.50 -11.38
N SER A 96 3.51 -0.08 -10.38
CA SER A 96 3.31 -1.47 -9.97
C SER A 96 2.23 -1.63 -8.90
N ALA A 97 2.07 -2.87 -8.40
CA ALA A 97 1.08 -3.17 -7.36
C ALA A 97 1.41 -2.52 -6.02
N ASP A 98 0.38 -2.08 -5.31
CA ASP A 98 0.47 -1.60 -3.92
C ASP A 98 0.71 -2.76 -2.94
N VAL A 99 0.15 -3.94 -3.27
CA VAL A 99 0.29 -5.17 -2.48
C VAL A 99 0.61 -6.34 -3.40
N PHE A 100 1.65 -7.09 -3.09
CA PHE A 100 2.08 -8.23 -3.89
C PHE A 100 2.88 -9.24 -3.06
N MET A 101 3.00 -10.46 -3.56
CA MET A 101 3.85 -11.50 -2.98
C MET A 101 5.24 -11.44 -3.58
N TYR A 102 6.26 -11.70 -2.77
CA TYR A 102 7.64 -11.82 -3.25
C TYR A 102 8.42 -12.88 -2.49
N ALA A 103 9.40 -13.48 -3.14
CA ALA A 103 10.33 -14.40 -2.50
C ALA A 103 11.40 -13.60 -1.72
N ASN A 104 11.70 -14.01 -0.50
CA ASN A 104 12.56 -13.28 0.43
C ASN A 104 14.02 -13.12 -0.05
N ASP A 105 14.49 -13.94 -0.97
CA ASP A 105 15.81 -13.80 -1.61
C ASP A 105 15.91 -12.55 -2.49
N THR A 106 14.78 -11.96 -2.90
CA THR A 106 14.72 -10.71 -3.66
C THR A 106 14.69 -9.46 -2.78
N LEU A 107 14.61 -9.58 -1.46
CA LEU A 107 14.47 -8.48 -0.50
C LEU A 107 15.50 -7.36 -0.72
N THR A 108 16.78 -7.73 -0.91
CA THR A 108 17.84 -6.75 -1.11
C THR A 108 17.63 -5.94 -2.40
N THR A 109 17.32 -6.61 -3.50
CA THR A 109 17.07 -5.93 -4.78
C THR A 109 15.91 -4.95 -4.68
N MET A 110 14.83 -5.35 -4.03
CA MET A 110 13.63 -4.53 -3.92
C MET A 110 13.82 -3.34 -2.96
N THR A 111 14.54 -3.53 -1.86
CA THR A 111 14.84 -2.43 -0.94
C THR A 111 15.81 -1.42 -1.55
N ASP A 112 16.80 -1.88 -2.35
CA ASP A 112 17.71 -1.00 -3.07
C ASP A 112 17.00 -0.20 -4.17
N ALA A 113 15.98 -0.79 -4.79
CA ALA A 113 15.07 -0.11 -5.73
C ALA A 113 14.03 0.81 -5.03
N LYS A 114 13.97 0.82 -3.69
CA LYS A 114 12.95 1.52 -2.88
C LYS A 114 11.51 1.08 -3.20
N ALA A 115 11.36 -0.16 -3.59
CA ALA A 115 10.10 -0.77 -4.01
C ALA A 115 9.24 -1.30 -2.85
N LEU A 116 9.79 -1.32 -1.64
CA LEU A 116 9.10 -1.82 -0.44
C LEU A 116 8.95 -0.72 0.61
N ALA A 117 7.76 -0.64 1.19
CA ALA A 117 7.49 0.17 2.36
C ALA A 117 7.93 -0.57 3.65
N LYS A 118 8.36 0.19 4.65
CA LYS A 118 8.73 -0.35 5.97
C LYS A 118 7.50 -0.50 6.85
N PHE A 119 7.40 -1.63 7.54
CA PHE A 119 6.44 -1.77 8.63
C PHE A 119 6.95 -1.10 9.90
N GLY A 120 6.09 -0.30 10.54
CA GLY A 120 6.41 0.41 11.78
C GLY A 120 5.23 0.46 12.75
N GLY A 121 5.49 0.97 13.97
CA GLY A 121 4.48 1.14 15.01
C GLY A 121 3.73 -0.16 15.32
N LYS A 122 2.41 -0.05 15.54
CA LYS A 122 1.55 -1.17 15.92
C LYS A 122 1.56 -2.34 14.93
N TYR A 123 1.72 -2.07 13.65
CA TYR A 123 1.72 -3.13 12.62
C TYR A 123 2.99 -3.98 12.70
N ARG A 124 4.15 -3.35 12.94
CA ARG A 124 5.38 -4.09 13.17
C ARG A 124 5.27 -4.94 14.44
N GLU A 125 4.78 -4.39 15.53
CA GLU A 125 4.58 -5.12 16.80
C GLU A 125 3.65 -6.33 16.61
N GLU A 126 2.57 -6.18 15.85
CA GLU A 126 1.64 -7.28 15.55
C GLU A 126 2.32 -8.39 14.73
N ILE A 127 3.08 -8.04 13.70
CA ILE A 127 3.81 -8.99 12.88
C ILE A 127 4.87 -9.73 13.71
N GLU A 128 5.62 -9.04 14.57
CA GLU A 128 6.62 -9.61 15.45
C GLU A 128 6.01 -10.53 16.52
N ASN A 129 4.83 -10.21 17.04
CA ASN A 129 4.13 -11.03 18.03
C ASN A 129 3.48 -12.29 17.44
N THR A 130 3.17 -12.29 16.14
CA THR A 130 2.46 -13.41 15.49
C THR A 130 3.38 -14.35 14.72
N ASN A 131 4.65 -14.01 14.56
CA ASN A 131 5.62 -14.79 13.81
C ASN A 131 6.90 -15.05 14.61
N SER A 132 7.61 -16.14 14.33
CA SER A 132 8.88 -16.43 14.98
C SER A 132 10.00 -15.51 14.48
N GLU A 133 10.96 -15.21 15.36
CA GLU A 133 12.14 -14.41 15.02
C GLU A 133 12.93 -15.01 13.85
N GLU A 134 13.02 -16.34 13.77
CA GLU A 134 13.70 -17.03 12.68
C GLU A 134 13.09 -16.71 11.32
N VAL A 135 11.76 -16.74 11.20
CA VAL A 135 11.05 -16.41 9.97
C VAL A 135 11.19 -14.91 9.64
N LEU A 136 11.02 -14.06 10.64
CA LEU A 136 11.12 -12.61 10.48
C LEU A 136 12.51 -12.14 10.06
N SER A 137 13.56 -12.84 10.50
CA SER A 137 14.95 -12.48 10.15
C SER A 137 15.18 -12.42 8.64
N SER A 138 14.43 -13.20 7.86
CA SER A 138 14.50 -13.22 6.39
C SER A 138 13.84 -12.01 5.71
N LEU A 139 13.07 -11.21 6.44
CA LEU A 139 12.33 -10.04 5.95
C LEU A 139 12.86 -8.73 6.53
N ILE A 140 13.93 -8.80 7.35
CA ILE A 140 14.56 -7.64 7.97
C ILE A 140 15.84 -7.27 7.21
N LYS A 141 15.96 -6.01 6.83
CA LYS A 141 17.19 -5.43 6.29
C LYS A 141 17.50 -4.12 7.00
N ASP A 142 18.72 -3.97 7.47
CA ASP A 142 19.21 -2.78 8.20
C ASP A 142 18.36 -2.41 9.44
N GLY A 143 17.75 -3.41 10.07
CA GLY A 143 16.88 -3.26 11.23
C GLY A 143 15.42 -2.92 10.92
N ASP A 144 15.06 -2.73 9.66
CA ASP A 144 13.70 -2.45 9.19
C ASP A 144 13.02 -3.72 8.66
N LEU A 145 11.73 -3.87 8.96
CA LEU A 145 10.89 -4.98 8.49
C LEU A 145 10.15 -4.55 7.21
N TYR A 146 10.19 -5.38 6.16
CA TYR A 146 9.66 -5.07 4.83
C TYR A 146 8.61 -6.04 4.30
N GLY A 147 8.19 -7.01 5.09
CA GLY A 147 7.19 -7.98 4.65
C GLY A 147 6.47 -8.65 5.81
N VAL A 148 5.37 -9.31 5.47
CA VAL A 148 4.64 -10.21 6.36
C VAL A 148 4.85 -11.63 5.86
N PRO A 149 5.29 -12.57 6.70
CA PRO A 149 5.42 -13.97 6.29
C PRO A 149 4.06 -14.53 5.84
N PHE A 150 4.02 -15.15 4.67
CA PHE A 150 2.80 -15.76 4.14
C PHE A 150 2.93 -17.28 4.06
N THR A 151 3.96 -17.78 3.38
CA THR A 151 4.25 -19.22 3.27
C THR A 151 5.73 -19.50 3.44
N THR A 152 6.07 -20.75 3.74
CA THR A 152 7.45 -21.23 3.76
C THR A 152 7.64 -22.29 2.70
N ASN A 153 8.72 -22.18 1.89
CA ASN A 153 9.12 -23.20 0.93
C ASN A 153 10.32 -23.98 1.43
N THR A 154 10.29 -25.30 1.23
CA THR A 154 11.40 -26.18 1.56
C THR A 154 11.87 -26.91 0.30
N TRP A 155 13.16 -26.82 0.02
CA TRP A 155 13.80 -27.55 -1.09
C TRP A 155 14.36 -28.87 -0.58
N PHE A 156 14.05 -29.95 -1.28
CA PHE A 156 14.57 -31.27 -0.97
C PHE A 156 15.46 -31.77 -2.10
N MET A 157 16.57 -32.41 -1.76
CA MET A 157 17.33 -33.21 -2.71
C MET A 157 17.03 -34.69 -2.46
N TYR A 158 16.68 -35.40 -3.55
CA TYR A 158 16.53 -36.85 -3.54
C TYR A 158 17.83 -37.47 -4.09
N TYR A 159 18.34 -38.51 -3.46
CA TYR A 159 19.55 -39.24 -3.88
C TYR A 159 19.15 -40.57 -4.48
#